data_1d01d4ed55afffc1753e4bb326dcf08c
#
_entry.id   1d01d4ed55afffc1753e4bb326dcf08c
#
_cell.length_a   1.000
_cell.length_b   1.000
_cell.length_c   1.000
_cell.angle_alpha   90.00
_cell.angle_beta   90.00
_cell.angle_gamma   90.00
#
_symmetry.space_group_name_H-M   'P 1'
#
loop_
_entity.id
_entity.type
_entity.pdbx_description
1 polymer ?
#
loop_
_entity_poly.entity_id
_entity_poly.type
_entity_poly.pdbx_seq_one_letter_code
_entity_poly.pdbx_strand_id
1 'polypeptide(L)'
;MKYVSTRGDAPVLGFSDVLLAGLATDGGLYMPEQWPRLKQPSTARTYVERAVEVMLPFVEPAIDELTLTHLATEAYATFRHPAVVPLVQIDHNQWVQELFHGPTLAFKDVALQL
;
A
#
# COMPACT_ATOMS: atom_id res chain seq x y z
N MET A 1 -7.45 -5.62 -11.11
CA MET A 1 -8.01 -4.27 -10.81
C MET A 1 -7.89 -3.38 -12.04
N LYS A 2 -8.90 -2.53 -12.32
CA LYS A 2 -8.86 -1.47 -13.34
C LYS A 2 -8.71 -0.12 -12.66
N TYR A 3 -8.06 0.80 -13.35
CA TYR A 3 -7.78 2.15 -12.89
C TYR A 3 -8.25 3.19 -13.89
N VAL A 4 -8.85 4.25 -13.41
CA VAL A 4 -9.40 5.35 -14.19
C VAL A 4 -8.74 6.67 -13.80
N SER A 5 -8.64 7.61 -14.73
CA SER A 5 -8.15 8.95 -14.42
C SER A 5 -9.16 9.73 -13.59
N THR A 6 -8.68 10.53 -12.65
CA THR A 6 -9.50 11.50 -11.90
C THR A 6 -10.14 12.57 -12.77
N ARG A 7 -9.65 12.78 -14.00
CA ARG A 7 -10.22 13.70 -15.00
C ARG A 7 -11.12 13.00 -16.02
N GLY A 8 -10.98 11.69 -16.19
CA GLY A 8 -11.87 10.85 -16.98
C GLY A 8 -11.56 10.73 -18.47
N ASP A 9 -10.58 11.49 -18.99
CA ASP A 9 -10.27 11.52 -20.42
C ASP A 9 -9.06 10.64 -20.82
N ALA A 10 -8.40 10.01 -19.85
CA ALA A 10 -7.31 9.07 -20.09
C ALA A 10 -7.80 7.63 -20.22
N PRO A 11 -7.04 6.75 -20.92
CA PRO A 11 -7.39 5.34 -21.05
C PRO A 11 -7.50 4.63 -19.69
N VAL A 12 -8.43 3.69 -19.59
CA VAL A 12 -8.52 2.77 -18.44
C VAL A 12 -7.36 1.77 -18.51
N LEU A 13 -6.59 1.66 -17.45
CA LEU A 13 -5.38 0.85 -17.40
C LEU A 13 -5.46 -0.26 -16.34
N GLY A 14 -4.62 -1.27 -16.48
CA GLY A 14 -4.33 -2.25 -15.43
C GLY A 14 -3.25 -1.75 -14.46
N PHE A 15 -3.05 -2.47 -13.34
CA PHE A 15 -2.09 -2.04 -12.31
C PHE A 15 -0.67 -1.82 -12.85
N SER A 16 -0.11 -2.75 -13.62
CA SER A 16 1.24 -2.63 -14.17
C SER A 16 1.43 -1.39 -15.05
N ASP A 17 0.44 -1.12 -15.90
CA ASP A 17 0.50 0.04 -16.80
C ASP A 17 0.41 1.36 -16.02
N VAL A 18 -0.45 1.40 -14.97
CA VAL A 18 -0.58 2.57 -14.09
C VAL A 18 0.70 2.82 -13.33
N LEU A 19 1.33 1.77 -12.79
CA LEU A 19 2.60 1.88 -12.06
C LEU A 19 3.69 2.51 -12.94
N LEU A 20 3.77 2.08 -14.21
CA LEU A 20 4.76 2.58 -15.15
C LEU A 20 4.40 3.98 -15.71
N ALA A 21 3.12 4.30 -15.85
CA ALA A 21 2.68 5.59 -16.36
C ALA A 21 2.91 6.73 -15.36
N GLY A 22 2.76 6.47 -14.07
CA GLY A 22 2.84 7.46 -12.99
C GLY A 22 1.66 8.43 -13.01
N LEU A 23 1.55 9.27 -14.04
CA LEU A 23 0.45 10.23 -14.23
C LEU A 23 -0.42 9.83 -15.42
N ALA A 24 -1.70 10.21 -15.38
CA ALA A 24 -2.60 10.04 -16.52
C ALA A 24 -2.29 11.05 -17.62
N THR A 25 -2.52 10.66 -18.88
CA THR A 25 -2.20 11.49 -20.07
C THR A 25 -3.05 12.78 -20.16
N ASP A 26 -4.17 12.83 -19.46
CA ASP A 26 -5.03 14.01 -19.33
C ASP A 26 -4.60 14.94 -18.17
N GLY A 27 -3.47 14.66 -17.51
CA GLY A 27 -2.97 15.40 -16.34
C GLY A 27 -3.67 15.05 -15.03
N GLY A 28 -4.54 14.02 -15.02
CA GLY A 28 -5.15 13.45 -13.82
C GLY A 28 -4.24 12.45 -13.11
N LEU A 29 -4.75 11.90 -12.01
CA LEU A 29 -4.15 10.77 -11.30
C LEU A 29 -4.97 9.51 -11.59
N TYR A 30 -4.32 8.35 -11.63
CA TYR A 30 -5.04 7.09 -11.68
C TYR A 30 -5.54 6.69 -10.29
N MET A 31 -6.78 6.24 -10.23
CA MET A 31 -7.43 5.71 -9.03
C MET A 31 -8.17 4.40 -9.38
N PRO A 32 -8.36 3.50 -8.43
CA PRO A 32 -9.16 2.30 -8.68
C PRO A 32 -10.56 2.66 -9.19
N GLU A 33 -11.03 1.97 -10.23
CA GLU A 33 -12.40 2.12 -10.74
C GLU A 33 -13.44 1.77 -9.66
N GLN A 34 -13.11 0.82 -8.80
CA GLN A 34 -13.93 0.39 -7.69
C GLN A 34 -13.08 0.14 -6.46
N TRP A 35 -13.57 0.55 -5.28
CA TRP A 35 -12.90 0.26 -4.02
C TRP A 35 -13.19 -1.16 -3.57
N PRO A 36 -12.17 -2.01 -3.42
CA PRO A 36 -12.37 -3.37 -2.94
C PRO A 36 -12.81 -3.36 -1.47
N ARG A 37 -13.68 -4.33 -1.13
CA ARG A 37 -14.03 -4.57 0.25
C ARG A 37 -13.02 -5.51 0.89
N LEU A 38 -12.39 -5.05 1.96
CA LEU A 38 -11.47 -5.88 2.73
C LEU A 38 -12.24 -6.97 3.50
N LYS A 39 -11.63 -8.14 3.61
CA LYS A 39 -12.16 -9.23 4.44
C LYS A 39 -12.19 -8.84 5.92
N GLN A 40 -13.30 -9.12 6.60
CA GLN A 40 -13.47 -8.88 8.02
C GLN A 40 -14.02 -10.14 8.71
N PRO A 41 -13.53 -10.54 9.89
CA PRO A 41 -12.33 -9.98 10.54
C PRO A 41 -11.05 -10.41 9.82
N SER A 42 -10.01 -9.58 9.92
CA SER A 42 -8.70 -9.96 9.41
C SER A 42 -8.02 -10.99 10.31
N THR A 43 -7.29 -11.91 9.69
CA THR A 43 -6.48 -12.92 10.39
C THR A 43 -4.99 -12.59 10.43
N ALA A 44 -4.58 -11.48 9.81
CA ALA A 44 -3.19 -11.03 9.75
C ALA A 44 -2.64 -10.75 11.17
N ARG A 45 -1.45 -11.28 11.45
CA ARG A 45 -0.75 -11.16 12.74
C ARG A 45 0.48 -10.28 12.68
N THR A 46 1.04 -10.10 11.49
CA THR A 46 2.20 -9.26 11.22
C THR A 46 1.82 -8.07 10.36
N TYR A 47 2.71 -7.07 10.31
CA TYR A 47 2.52 -5.94 9.42
C TYR A 47 2.54 -6.36 7.94
N VAL A 48 3.44 -7.27 7.57
CA VAL A 48 3.55 -7.81 6.19
C VAL A 48 2.26 -8.51 5.78
N GLU A 49 1.74 -9.41 6.61
CA GLU A 49 0.46 -10.10 6.32
C GLU A 49 -0.69 -9.10 6.15
N ARG A 50 -0.73 -8.05 7.00
CA ARG A 50 -1.72 -6.99 6.89
C ARG A 50 -1.55 -6.19 5.61
N ALA A 51 -0.32 -5.83 5.24
CA ALA A 51 -0.02 -5.09 4.03
C ALA A 51 -0.46 -5.88 2.79
N VAL A 52 -0.15 -7.17 2.73
CA VAL A 52 -0.57 -8.06 1.64
C VAL A 52 -2.09 -8.16 1.57
N GLU A 53 -2.77 -8.42 2.69
CA GLU A 53 -4.24 -8.51 2.74
C GLU A 53 -4.93 -7.24 2.21
N VAL A 54 -4.36 -6.07 2.51
CA VAL A 54 -4.92 -4.78 2.08
C VAL A 54 -4.59 -4.49 0.62
N MET A 55 -3.36 -4.75 0.19
CA MET A 55 -2.88 -4.34 -1.14
C MET A 55 -3.24 -5.32 -2.25
N LEU A 56 -3.34 -6.62 -1.95
CA LEU A 56 -3.58 -7.66 -2.96
C LEU A 56 -4.76 -7.35 -3.90
N PRO A 57 -5.94 -6.95 -3.41
CA PRO A 57 -7.07 -6.65 -4.28
C PRO A 57 -6.82 -5.49 -5.27
N PHE A 58 -5.85 -4.63 -4.98
CA PHE A 58 -5.49 -3.50 -5.85
C PHE A 58 -4.50 -3.90 -6.94
N VAL A 59 -3.63 -4.86 -6.69
CA VAL A 59 -2.52 -5.21 -7.60
C VAL A 59 -2.82 -6.42 -8.49
N GLU A 60 -3.75 -7.29 -8.08
CA GLU A 60 -4.16 -8.45 -8.90
C GLU A 60 -4.85 -8.05 -10.22
N PRO A 61 -4.66 -8.88 -11.28
CA PRO A 61 -3.83 -10.08 -11.38
C PRO A 61 -2.37 -9.80 -11.76
N ALA A 62 -1.92 -8.56 -11.75
CA ALA A 62 -0.58 -8.18 -12.20
C ALA A 62 0.52 -8.70 -11.25
N ILE A 63 0.24 -8.69 -9.95
CA ILE A 63 1.12 -9.24 -8.90
C ILE A 63 0.28 -10.22 -8.09
N ASP A 64 0.75 -11.47 -8.00
CA ASP A 64 0.10 -12.49 -7.18
C ASP A 64 0.49 -12.36 -5.69
N GLU A 65 -0.25 -13.07 -4.83
CA GLU A 65 -0.08 -13.01 -3.37
C GLU A 65 1.34 -13.42 -2.94
N LEU A 66 1.92 -14.43 -3.58
CA LEU A 66 3.25 -14.94 -3.24
C LEU A 66 4.33 -13.89 -3.54
N THR A 67 4.26 -13.31 -4.72
CA THR A 67 5.17 -12.24 -5.16
C THR A 67 5.02 -11.00 -4.27
N LEU A 68 3.78 -10.58 -4.00
CA LEU A 68 3.54 -9.42 -3.12
C LEU A 68 4.04 -9.66 -1.70
N THR A 69 3.86 -10.87 -1.16
CA THR A 69 4.38 -11.25 0.16
C THR A 69 5.90 -11.17 0.21
N HIS A 70 6.58 -11.66 -0.84
CA HIS A 70 8.04 -11.58 -0.94
C HIS A 70 8.52 -10.12 -0.97
N LEU A 71 7.95 -9.30 -1.84
CA LEU A 71 8.28 -7.88 -1.95
C LEU A 71 8.06 -7.13 -0.63
N ALA A 72 6.90 -7.32 0.00
CA ALA A 72 6.58 -6.69 1.27
C ALA A 72 7.52 -7.15 2.39
N THR A 73 7.90 -8.42 2.41
CA THR A 73 8.85 -8.96 3.40
C THR A 73 10.21 -8.30 3.25
N GLU A 74 10.74 -8.20 2.05
CA GLU A 74 12.04 -7.55 1.80
C GLU A 74 12.00 -6.05 2.12
N ALA A 75 10.95 -5.35 1.67
CA ALA A 75 10.81 -3.91 1.89
C ALA A 75 10.75 -3.58 3.39
N TYR A 76 9.89 -4.26 4.13
CA TYR A 76 9.67 -3.96 5.56
C TYR A 76 10.72 -4.57 6.50
N ALA A 77 11.57 -5.50 6.01
CA ALA A 77 12.73 -5.98 6.77
C ALA A 77 13.77 -4.85 7.03
N THR A 78 13.74 -3.78 6.26
CA THR A 78 14.61 -2.62 6.44
C THR A 78 14.21 -1.71 7.61
N PHE A 79 13.00 -1.89 8.14
CA PHE A 79 12.46 -1.08 9.24
C PHE A 79 13.01 -1.54 10.59
N ARG A 80 13.26 -0.58 11.47
CA ARG A 80 13.90 -0.80 12.79
C ARG A 80 12.92 -1.27 13.88
N HIS A 81 11.63 -1.32 13.59
CA HIS A 81 10.59 -1.76 14.52
C HIS A 81 9.77 -2.90 13.92
N PRO A 82 9.55 -4.01 14.64
CA PRO A 82 8.83 -5.19 14.09
C PRO A 82 7.37 -4.91 13.68
N ALA A 83 6.72 -3.92 14.30
CA ALA A 83 5.39 -3.47 13.89
C ALA A 83 5.42 -2.46 12.73
N VAL A 84 6.59 -2.13 12.17
CA VAL A 84 6.84 -1.15 11.09
C VAL A 84 6.35 0.25 11.44
N VAL A 85 5.07 0.41 11.75
CA VAL A 85 4.39 1.66 12.14
C VAL A 85 3.64 1.48 13.47
N PRO A 86 4.35 1.36 14.60
CA PRO A 86 3.72 1.10 15.90
C PRO A 86 2.79 2.23 16.32
N LEU A 87 1.77 1.87 17.12
CA LEU A 87 0.89 2.80 17.80
C LEU A 87 1.36 2.99 19.23
N VAL A 88 1.60 4.23 19.63
CA VAL A 88 1.98 4.61 20.99
C VAL A 88 0.85 5.40 21.64
N GLN A 89 0.35 4.93 22.75
CA GLN A 89 -0.67 5.65 23.50
C GLN A 89 -0.03 6.81 24.27
N ILE A 90 -0.52 8.02 24.05
CA ILE A 90 -0.02 9.24 24.70
C ILE A 90 -0.95 9.78 25.77
N ASP A 91 -2.24 9.45 25.71
CA ASP A 91 -3.25 9.82 26.70
C ASP A 91 -4.48 8.89 26.55
N HIS A 92 -5.49 9.09 27.41
CA HIS A 92 -6.75 8.36 27.32
C HIS A 92 -7.38 8.52 25.94
N ASN A 93 -7.54 7.39 25.22
CA ASN A 93 -8.05 7.33 23.84
C ASN A 93 -7.28 8.20 22.81
N GLN A 94 -6.03 8.59 23.09
CA GLN A 94 -5.15 9.29 22.16
C GLN A 94 -3.94 8.43 21.82
N TRP A 95 -3.73 8.22 20.53
CA TRP A 95 -2.66 7.38 20.00
C TRP A 95 -1.89 8.12 18.93
N VAL A 96 -0.59 7.94 18.90
CA VAL A 96 0.29 8.41 17.84
C VAL A 96 0.78 7.19 17.05
N GLN A 97 0.63 7.23 15.73
CA GLN A 97 1.25 6.27 14.85
C GLN A 97 2.62 6.78 14.43
N GLU A 98 3.66 6.04 14.82
CA GLU A 98 5.04 6.41 14.50
C GLU A 98 5.39 5.94 13.09
N LEU A 99 5.75 6.86 12.19
CA LEU A 99 6.07 6.59 10.79
C LEU A 99 7.56 6.73 10.46
N PHE A 100 8.43 6.85 11.48
CA PHE A 100 9.85 7.18 11.31
C PHE A 100 10.80 5.98 11.51
N HIS A 101 10.30 4.76 11.52
CA HIS A 101 11.13 3.55 11.73
C HIS A 101 11.77 2.99 10.47
N GLY A 102 11.54 3.61 9.32
CA GLY A 102 12.15 3.21 8.05
C GLY A 102 13.63 3.59 7.93
N PRO A 103 14.30 3.15 6.85
CA PRO A 103 15.75 3.35 6.66
C PRO A 103 16.18 4.82 6.58
N THR A 104 15.33 5.71 6.03
CA THR A 104 15.63 7.15 5.90
C THR A 104 15.04 7.99 7.03
N LEU A 105 14.28 7.39 7.96
CA LEU A 105 13.54 8.03 9.04
C LEU A 105 12.41 8.96 8.57
N ALA A 106 12.11 8.99 7.29
CA ALA A 106 11.01 9.74 6.72
C ALA A 106 9.72 8.90 6.71
N PHE A 107 8.57 9.54 6.94
CA PHE A 107 7.27 8.86 6.87
C PHE A 107 7.00 8.21 5.51
N LYS A 108 7.59 8.75 4.45
CA LYS A 108 7.48 8.24 3.08
C LYS A 108 8.05 6.83 2.91
N ASP A 109 8.97 6.40 3.77
CA ASP A 109 9.55 5.04 3.71
C ASP A 109 8.46 3.97 3.70
N VAL A 110 7.36 4.19 4.42
CA VAL A 110 6.24 3.23 4.50
C VAL A 110 5.68 2.89 3.11
N ALA A 111 5.64 3.87 2.21
CA ALA A 111 5.11 3.70 0.86
C ALA A 111 6.20 3.54 -0.23
N LEU A 112 7.41 4.05 -0.01
CA LEU A 112 8.45 4.10 -1.02
C LEU A 112 9.46 2.96 -0.94
N GLN A 113 9.45 2.14 0.11
CA GLN A 113 10.32 0.98 0.21
C GLN A 113 9.71 -0.27 -0.46
N LEU A 114 8.43 -0.27 -0.73
CA LEU A 114 7.69 -1.28 -1.47
C LEU A 114 7.36 -0.78 -2.87
#